data_6cfc98c4728822680e4ceb305872eb6d
#
_entry.id   6cfc98c4728822680e4ceb305872eb6d
#
_cell.length_a   1.000
_cell.length_b   1.000
_cell.length_c   1.000
_cell.angle_alpha   90.00
_cell.angle_beta   90.00
_cell.angle_gamma   90.00
#
_symmetry.space_group_name_H-M   'P 1'
#
loop_
_entity.id
_entity.type
_entity.pdbx_description
1 polymer ?
#
loop_
_entity_poly.entity_id
_entity_poly.type
_entity_poly.pdbx_seq_one_letter_code
_entity_poly.pdbx_strand_id
1 'polypeptide(L)'
;MGRGDELLPIGELAARTGMSVSAIRFYEARGLVQALRTAGGQRRFLRSDIRRLSFALIAQQIGFTLPQIAGELAKLPAGRTPTQADWRRISNGFSKLLDRRIAALTRMRETLDGCIGCGCLSLRRCALYNPDDRAGRRGVGPRYALGDRPEARPPA
;
A
#
# COMPACT_ATOMS: atom_id res chain seq x y z
N MET A 1 -22.30 -4.15 -24.73
CA MET A 1 -21.88 -3.20 -23.68
C MET A 1 -22.05 -3.89 -22.33
N GLY A 2 -20.97 -4.11 -21.60
CA GLY A 2 -21.03 -4.74 -20.27
C GLY A 2 -21.52 -3.74 -19.22
N ARG A 3 -22.09 -4.21 -18.10
CA ARG A 3 -22.52 -3.35 -16.97
C ARG A 3 -21.39 -2.42 -16.46
N GLY A 4 -20.12 -2.72 -16.74
CA GLY A 4 -18.97 -1.92 -16.32
C GLY A 4 -18.75 -0.64 -17.15
N ASP A 5 -19.31 -0.57 -18.36
CA ASP A 5 -19.12 0.55 -19.28
C ASP A 5 -20.18 1.65 -19.09
N GLU A 6 -21.13 1.44 -18.18
CA GLU A 6 -22.13 2.43 -17.79
C GLU A 6 -21.43 3.66 -17.19
N LEU A 7 -21.90 4.86 -17.60
CA LEU A 7 -21.37 6.14 -17.14
C LEU A 7 -22.18 6.69 -15.98
N LEU A 8 -21.54 6.89 -14.85
CA LEU A 8 -22.13 7.41 -13.62
C LEU A 8 -21.79 8.88 -13.40
N PRO A 9 -22.72 9.69 -12.90
CA PRO A 9 -22.40 11.01 -12.37
C PRO A 9 -21.56 10.89 -11.10
N ILE A 10 -20.77 11.92 -10.79
CA ILE A 10 -19.89 11.92 -9.63
C ILE A 10 -20.62 11.71 -8.30
N GLY A 11 -21.84 12.22 -8.17
CA GLY A 11 -22.66 12.04 -6.97
C GLY A 11 -23.06 10.58 -6.74
N GLU A 12 -23.40 9.85 -7.82
CA GLU A 12 -23.70 8.43 -7.73
C GLU A 12 -22.44 7.60 -7.42
N LEU A 13 -21.30 7.94 -8.04
CA LEU A 13 -20.03 7.31 -7.72
C LEU A 13 -19.67 7.52 -6.24
N ALA A 14 -19.91 8.73 -5.71
CA ALA A 14 -19.71 9.06 -4.29
C ALA A 14 -20.60 8.21 -3.37
N ALA A 15 -21.90 8.14 -3.66
CA ALA A 15 -22.85 7.33 -2.89
C ALA A 15 -22.47 5.83 -2.90
N ARG A 16 -22.01 5.31 -4.05
CA ARG A 16 -21.64 3.89 -4.21
C ARG A 16 -20.31 3.52 -3.55
N THR A 17 -19.39 4.45 -3.41
CA THR A 17 -18.06 4.23 -2.80
C THR A 17 -17.99 4.66 -1.34
N GLY A 18 -18.98 5.40 -0.83
CA GLY A 18 -18.94 6.02 0.49
C GLY A 18 -17.97 7.20 0.59
N MET A 19 -17.47 7.68 -0.54
CA MET A 19 -16.51 8.79 -0.61
C MET A 19 -17.22 10.13 -0.80
N SER A 20 -16.61 11.22 -0.31
CA SER A 20 -17.07 12.55 -0.66
C SER A 20 -16.72 12.88 -2.13
N VAL A 21 -17.49 13.78 -2.75
CA VAL A 21 -17.21 14.29 -4.11
C VAL A 21 -15.82 14.93 -4.19
N SER A 22 -15.40 15.63 -3.13
CA SER A 22 -14.06 16.22 -3.05
C SER A 22 -12.96 15.17 -3.02
N ALA A 23 -13.16 14.07 -2.31
CA ALA A 23 -12.23 12.94 -2.31
C ALA A 23 -12.10 12.32 -3.71
N ILE A 24 -13.21 12.11 -4.42
CA ILE A 24 -13.17 11.57 -5.79
C ILE A 24 -12.39 12.51 -6.72
N ARG A 25 -12.60 13.83 -6.63
CA ARG A 25 -11.83 14.83 -7.41
C ARG A 25 -10.34 14.79 -7.08
N PHE A 26 -10.00 14.57 -5.82
CA PHE A 26 -8.63 14.41 -5.38
C PHE A 26 -7.97 13.15 -5.98
N TYR A 27 -8.70 12.02 -6.06
CA TYR A 27 -8.23 10.80 -6.71
C TYR A 27 -8.16 10.95 -8.24
N GLU A 28 -9.11 11.66 -8.85
CA GLU A 28 -9.08 12.02 -10.28
C GLU A 28 -7.80 12.81 -10.60
N ALA A 29 -7.51 13.85 -9.82
CA ALA A 29 -6.31 14.68 -9.99
C ALA A 29 -5.00 13.89 -9.86
N ARG A 30 -5.02 12.74 -9.20
CA ARG A 30 -3.89 11.83 -9.04
C ARG A 30 -3.88 10.63 -9.99
N GLY A 31 -4.80 10.63 -10.96
CA GLY A 31 -4.85 9.62 -12.00
C GLY A 31 -5.36 8.23 -11.57
N LEU A 32 -5.96 8.11 -10.37
CA LEU A 32 -6.53 6.83 -9.92
C LEU A 32 -7.80 6.47 -10.69
N VAL A 33 -8.59 7.49 -11.05
CA VAL A 33 -9.77 7.40 -11.92
C VAL A 33 -9.74 8.53 -12.93
N GLN A 34 -10.45 8.37 -14.04
CA GLN A 34 -10.48 9.35 -15.10
C GLN A 34 -11.94 9.70 -15.43
N ALA A 35 -12.28 10.98 -15.32
CA ALA A 35 -13.58 11.45 -15.77
C ALA A 35 -13.63 11.55 -17.29
N LEU A 36 -14.70 11.04 -17.87
CA LEU A 36 -15.14 11.32 -19.22
C LEU A 36 -16.04 12.56 -19.20
N ARG A 37 -15.98 13.41 -20.22
CA ARG A 37 -16.86 14.57 -20.32
C ARG A 37 -17.97 14.32 -21.34
N THR A 38 -19.20 14.60 -20.94
CA THR A 38 -20.32 14.62 -21.90
C THR A 38 -20.21 15.83 -22.83
N ALA A 39 -21.02 15.86 -23.92
CA ALA A 39 -21.13 17.02 -24.80
C ALA A 39 -21.47 18.32 -24.05
N GLY A 40 -22.23 18.23 -22.94
CA GLY A 40 -22.52 19.33 -22.02
C GLY A 40 -21.46 19.62 -20.96
N GLY A 41 -20.25 19.09 -21.10
CA GLY A 41 -19.12 19.34 -20.19
C GLY A 41 -19.19 18.67 -18.80
N GLN A 42 -20.24 17.91 -18.51
CA GLN A 42 -20.42 17.23 -17.24
C GLN A 42 -19.46 16.05 -17.09
N ARG A 43 -18.87 15.89 -15.89
CA ARG A 43 -18.02 14.73 -15.55
C ARG A 43 -18.85 13.47 -15.42
N ARG A 44 -18.41 12.41 -16.07
CA ARG A 44 -18.94 11.05 -15.95
C ARG A 44 -17.80 10.09 -15.71
N PHE A 45 -18.05 9.06 -14.93
CA PHE A 45 -17.09 8.04 -14.57
C PHE A 45 -17.60 6.68 -15.01
N LEU A 46 -16.71 5.77 -15.36
CA LEU A 46 -17.10 4.40 -15.63
C LEU A 46 -17.59 3.75 -14.33
N ARG A 47 -18.64 2.94 -14.44
CA ARG A 47 -19.11 2.14 -13.29
C ARG A 47 -18.00 1.25 -12.70
N SER A 48 -17.07 0.81 -13.53
CA SER A 48 -15.86 0.07 -13.10
C SER A 48 -14.96 0.87 -12.17
N ASP A 49 -15.06 2.20 -12.13
CA ASP A 49 -14.29 3.04 -11.22
C ASP A 49 -14.73 2.89 -9.76
N ILE A 50 -15.96 2.42 -9.50
CA ILE A 50 -16.38 2.00 -8.15
C ILE A 50 -15.35 1.01 -7.58
N ARG A 51 -14.99 -0.01 -8.37
CA ARG A 51 -14.05 -1.04 -7.95
C ARG A 51 -12.63 -0.50 -7.77
N ARG A 52 -12.19 0.44 -8.65
CA ARG A 52 -10.89 1.10 -8.51
C ARG A 52 -10.79 1.90 -7.21
N LEU A 53 -11.81 2.69 -6.91
CA LEU A 53 -11.87 3.52 -5.71
C LEU A 53 -12.00 2.67 -4.44
N SER A 54 -12.89 1.67 -4.44
CA SER A 54 -13.01 0.75 -3.30
C SER A 54 -11.69 0.05 -3.01
N PHE A 55 -10.98 -0.37 -4.05
CA PHE A 55 -9.67 -0.98 -3.91
C PHE A 55 -8.64 0.01 -3.33
N ALA A 56 -8.64 1.26 -3.80
CA ALA A 56 -7.76 2.29 -3.27
C ALA A 56 -8.02 2.58 -1.78
N LEU A 57 -9.29 2.63 -1.36
CA LEU A 57 -9.66 2.81 0.04
C LEU A 57 -9.14 1.67 0.92
N ILE A 58 -9.37 0.41 0.51
CA ILE A 58 -8.90 -0.76 1.26
C ILE A 58 -7.36 -0.74 1.36
N ALA A 59 -6.67 -0.47 0.25
CA ALA A 59 -5.22 -0.41 0.23
C ALA A 59 -4.67 0.68 1.17
N GLN A 60 -5.33 1.84 1.26
CA GLN A 60 -4.95 2.89 2.21
C GLN A 60 -5.18 2.47 3.67
N GLN A 61 -6.29 1.79 3.98
CA GLN A 61 -6.56 1.29 5.33
C GLN A 61 -5.48 0.34 5.84
N ILE A 62 -4.91 -0.47 4.96
CA ILE A 62 -3.78 -1.35 5.29
C ILE A 62 -2.43 -0.66 5.11
N GLY A 63 -2.43 0.68 4.92
CA GLY A 63 -1.27 1.56 4.98
C GLY A 63 -0.44 1.65 3.71
N PHE A 64 -0.99 1.33 2.53
CA PHE A 64 -0.32 1.69 1.27
C PHE A 64 -0.38 3.18 1.01
N THR A 65 0.69 3.73 0.47
CA THR A 65 0.73 5.13 0.06
C THR A 65 0.00 5.33 -1.28
N LEU A 66 -0.53 6.53 -1.50
CA LEU A 66 -1.19 6.86 -2.77
C LEU A 66 -0.31 6.61 -4.00
N PRO A 67 1.00 6.95 -4.02
CA PRO A 67 1.86 6.62 -5.15
C PRO A 67 1.96 5.12 -5.43
N GLN A 68 2.02 4.28 -4.38
CA GLN A 68 2.04 2.81 -4.54
C GLN A 68 0.73 2.30 -5.16
N ILE A 69 -0.40 2.82 -4.67
CA ILE A 69 -1.73 2.47 -5.18
C ILE A 69 -1.89 2.93 -6.63
N ALA A 70 -1.53 4.17 -6.94
CA ALA A 70 -1.60 4.73 -8.28
C ALA A 70 -0.72 3.93 -9.26
N GLY A 71 0.50 3.56 -8.86
CA GLY A 71 1.40 2.74 -9.68
C GLY A 71 0.84 1.37 -10.03
N GLU A 72 0.12 0.72 -9.11
CA GLU A 72 -0.54 -0.55 -9.40
C GLU A 72 -1.80 -0.35 -10.26
N LEU A 73 -2.66 0.63 -9.93
CA LEU A 73 -3.87 0.91 -10.69
C LEU A 73 -3.60 1.43 -12.11
N ALA A 74 -2.45 2.07 -12.34
CA ALA A 74 -2.02 2.50 -13.68
C ALA A 74 -1.78 1.32 -14.65
N LYS A 75 -1.60 0.10 -14.13
CA LYS A 75 -1.50 -1.12 -14.93
C LYS A 75 -2.86 -1.58 -15.49
N LEU A 76 -3.96 -1.02 -14.99
CA LEU A 76 -5.30 -1.24 -15.55
C LEU A 76 -5.48 -0.42 -16.82
N PRO A 77 -6.24 -0.95 -17.81
CA PRO A 77 -6.52 -0.20 -19.02
C PRO A 77 -7.30 1.08 -18.71
N ALA A 78 -6.96 2.15 -19.41
CA ALA A 78 -7.75 3.37 -19.46
C ALA A 78 -8.87 3.24 -20.50
N GLY A 79 -10.01 3.87 -20.24
CA GLY A 79 -11.10 3.98 -21.23
C GLY A 79 -11.93 2.72 -21.50
N ARG A 80 -11.62 1.60 -20.85
CA ARG A 80 -12.44 0.38 -20.88
C ARG A 80 -12.57 -0.27 -19.53
N THR A 81 -13.60 -1.07 -19.34
CA THR A 81 -13.77 -1.91 -18.14
C THR A 81 -12.64 -2.93 -18.03
N PRO A 82 -11.93 -3.00 -16.89
CA PRO A 82 -10.91 -4.01 -16.67
C PRO A 82 -11.48 -5.43 -16.64
N THR A 83 -10.79 -6.36 -17.28
CA THR A 83 -11.11 -7.78 -17.30
C THR A 83 -10.66 -8.47 -16.00
N GLN A 84 -11.06 -9.73 -15.82
CA GLN A 84 -10.57 -10.56 -14.72
C GLN A 84 -9.04 -10.75 -14.76
N ALA A 85 -8.45 -10.86 -15.95
CA ALA A 85 -7.01 -10.98 -16.12
C ALA A 85 -6.27 -9.70 -15.69
N ASP A 86 -6.85 -8.52 -16.00
CA ASP A 86 -6.30 -7.23 -15.57
C ASP A 86 -6.29 -7.16 -14.03
N TRP A 87 -7.39 -7.55 -13.38
CA TRP A 87 -7.48 -7.58 -11.92
C TRP A 87 -6.53 -8.59 -11.27
N ARG A 88 -6.33 -9.77 -11.87
CA ARG A 88 -5.35 -10.76 -11.39
C ARG A 88 -3.93 -10.18 -11.38
N ARG A 89 -3.57 -9.45 -12.43
CA ARG A 89 -2.25 -8.82 -12.53
C ARG A 89 -1.99 -7.84 -11.39
N ILE A 90 -3.00 -7.02 -11.06
CA ILE A 90 -2.93 -6.09 -9.92
C ILE A 90 -2.88 -6.86 -8.60
N SER A 91 -3.75 -7.84 -8.39
CA SER A 91 -3.75 -8.65 -7.18
C SER A 91 -2.38 -9.26 -6.90
N ASN A 92 -1.70 -9.76 -7.92
CA ASN A 92 -0.34 -10.30 -7.79
C ASN A 92 0.68 -9.22 -7.40
N GLY A 93 0.55 -8.00 -7.93
CA GLY A 93 1.38 -6.86 -7.55
C GLY A 93 1.21 -6.49 -6.08
N PHE A 94 -0.04 -6.39 -5.64
CA PHE A 94 -0.35 -6.09 -4.24
C PHE A 94 0.02 -7.22 -3.28
N SER A 95 -0.17 -8.47 -3.64
CA SER A 95 0.28 -9.60 -2.82
C SER A 95 1.76 -9.50 -2.50
N LYS A 96 2.61 -9.24 -3.50
CA LYS A 96 4.05 -9.06 -3.28
C LYS A 96 4.38 -7.87 -2.36
N LEU A 97 3.60 -6.79 -2.40
CA LEU A 97 3.76 -5.65 -1.51
C LEU A 97 3.33 -6.01 -0.08
N LEU A 98 2.21 -6.74 0.06
CA LEU A 98 1.70 -7.23 1.34
C LEU A 98 2.69 -8.21 1.99
N ASP A 99 3.21 -9.18 1.24
CA ASP A 99 4.18 -10.17 1.75
C ASP A 99 5.41 -9.48 2.32
N ARG A 100 5.94 -8.47 1.63
CA ARG A 100 7.06 -7.66 2.14
C ARG A 100 6.72 -6.95 3.43
N ARG A 101 5.50 -6.41 3.54
CA ARG A 101 5.05 -5.69 4.73
C ARG A 101 4.81 -6.64 5.90
N ILE A 102 4.18 -7.79 5.65
CA ILE A 102 4.00 -8.84 6.64
C ILE A 102 5.35 -9.30 7.18
N ALA A 103 6.32 -9.59 6.30
CA ALA A 103 7.65 -9.98 6.71
C ALA A 103 8.35 -8.89 7.56
N ALA A 104 8.19 -7.61 7.21
CA ALA A 104 8.75 -6.50 8.00
C ALA A 104 8.10 -6.37 9.38
N LEU A 105 6.77 -6.46 9.45
CA LEU A 105 6.03 -6.39 10.71
C LEU A 105 6.30 -7.60 11.59
N THR A 106 6.43 -8.81 11.03
CA THR A 106 6.79 -10.03 11.74
C THR A 106 8.17 -9.89 12.39
N ARG A 107 9.16 -9.45 11.61
CA ARG A 107 10.50 -9.18 12.17
C ARG A 107 10.48 -8.15 13.30
N MET A 108 9.72 -7.07 13.12
CA MET A 108 9.59 -6.03 14.16
C MET A 108 8.97 -6.59 15.42
N ARG A 109 7.90 -7.39 15.33
CA ARG A 109 7.26 -8.06 16.46
C ARG A 109 8.23 -8.97 17.19
N GLU A 110 8.93 -9.85 16.46
CA GLU A 110 9.91 -10.77 17.04
C GLU A 110 11.05 -10.03 17.75
N THR A 111 11.48 -8.89 17.19
CA THR A 111 12.50 -8.05 17.82
C THR A 111 11.98 -7.40 19.10
N LEU A 112 10.73 -6.93 19.12
CA LEU A 112 10.08 -6.35 20.30
C LEU A 112 9.84 -7.41 21.37
N ASP A 113 9.35 -8.60 21.00
CA ASP A 113 9.16 -9.71 21.94
C ASP A 113 10.47 -10.13 22.59
N GLY A 114 11.56 -10.16 21.85
CA GLY A 114 12.90 -10.40 22.37
C GLY A 114 13.38 -9.30 23.33
N CYS A 115 12.99 -8.05 23.12
CA CYS A 115 13.35 -6.92 23.99
C CYS A 115 12.47 -6.83 25.24
N ILE A 116 11.16 -7.06 25.10
CA ILE A 116 10.18 -6.92 26.18
C ILE A 116 10.13 -8.19 27.04
N GLY A 117 10.21 -9.36 26.41
CA GLY A 117 10.10 -10.66 27.09
C GLY A 117 11.29 -11.04 27.93
N CYS A 118 12.48 -10.51 27.66
CA CYS A 118 13.68 -10.86 28.45
C CYS A 118 13.85 -10.06 29.76
N GLY A 119 13.05 -8.98 29.96
CA GLY A 119 13.17 -8.12 31.16
C GLY A 119 14.58 -7.53 31.38
N CYS A 120 15.47 -7.67 30.40
CA CYS A 120 16.83 -7.21 30.56
C CYS A 120 16.93 -5.73 30.26
N LEU A 121 17.07 -4.92 31.28
CA LEU A 121 17.51 -3.53 31.17
C LEU A 121 18.98 -3.44 30.72
N SER A 122 19.63 -4.56 30.40
CA SER A 122 21.02 -4.62 29.99
C SER A 122 21.13 -4.33 28.48
N LEU A 123 21.50 -3.12 28.13
CA LEU A 123 21.89 -2.72 26.79
C LEU A 123 22.96 -3.65 26.16
N ARG A 124 23.74 -4.36 26.95
CA ARG A 124 24.77 -5.28 26.45
C ARG A 124 24.25 -6.54 25.79
N ARG A 125 22.98 -6.94 26.01
CA ARG A 125 22.36 -8.15 25.45
C ARG A 125 21.24 -7.85 24.45
N CYS A 126 20.88 -6.58 24.30
CA CYS A 126 19.80 -6.19 23.45
C CYS A 126 20.16 -6.39 21.96
N ALA A 127 19.33 -7.13 21.22
CA ALA A 127 19.51 -7.31 19.78
C ALA A 127 19.37 -6.01 18.99
N LEU A 128 18.72 -4.99 19.59
CA LEU A 128 18.66 -3.64 19.06
C LEU A 128 19.88 -2.79 19.43
N TYR A 129 20.69 -3.26 20.39
CA TYR A 129 21.89 -2.56 20.81
C TYR A 129 22.99 -2.74 19.76
N ASN A 130 23.46 -1.64 19.24
CA ASN A 130 24.48 -1.57 18.21
C ASN A 130 25.78 -1.00 18.79
N PRO A 131 26.58 -1.80 19.53
CA PRO A 131 27.82 -1.31 20.14
C PRO A 131 28.79 -0.88 19.05
N ASP A 132 29.45 0.24 19.27
CA ASP A 132 30.46 0.82 18.36
C ASP A 132 29.93 1.08 16.92
N ASP A 133 28.62 1.25 16.79
CA ASP A 133 27.92 1.47 15.51
C ASP A 133 28.29 0.44 14.41
N ARG A 134 28.44 -0.83 14.80
CA ARG A 134 28.83 -1.90 13.86
C ARG A 134 27.81 -2.08 12.75
N ALA A 135 26.53 -1.91 13.05
CA ALA A 135 25.48 -1.99 12.05
C ALA A 135 25.56 -0.86 11.02
N GLY A 136 26.01 0.32 11.41
CA GLY A 136 26.23 1.48 10.50
C GLY A 136 27.25 1.19 9.41
N ARG A 137 28.20 0.31 9.66
CA ARG A 137 29.18 -0.13 8.65
C ARG A 137 28.56 -0.96 7.54
N ARG A 138 27.34 -1.48 7.72
CA ARG A 138 26.58 -2.29 6.75
C ARG A 138 25.58 -1.47 5.94
N GLY A 139 25.43 -0.20 6.26
CA GLY A 139 24.53 0.73 5.56
C GLY A 139 23.72 1.63 6.49
N VAL A 140 22.97 2.55 5.92
CA VAL A 140 22.21 3.54 6.67
C VAL A 140 20.93 2.96 7.29
N GLY A 141 20.47 3.56 8.38
CA GLY A 141 19.21 3.25 9.05
C GLY A 141 19.32 2.16 10.14
N PRO A 142 18.18 1.77 10.73
CA PRO A 142 18.14 0.79 11.82
C PRO A 142 18.34 -0.64 11.30
N ARG A 143 19.56 -0.99 10.97
CA ARG A 143 19.94 -2.22 10.24
C ARG A 143 19.35 -3.50 10.83
N TYR A 144 19.34 -3.66 12.14
CA TYR A 144 18.78 -4.86 12.78
C TYR A 144 17.25 -4.93 12.63
N ALA A 145 16.55 -3.80 12.70
CA ALA A 145 15.11 -3.74 12.41
C ALA A 145 14.79 -3.97 10.93
N LEU A 146 15.76 -3.66 10.04
CA LEU A 146 15.64 -3.92 8.59
C LEU A 146 15.96 -5.38 8.22
N GLY A 147 16.45 -6.20 9.18
CA GLY A 147 16.65 -7.62 8.99
C GLY A 147 18.11 -8.10 9.05
N ASP A 148 19.06 -7.21 9.31
CA ASP A 148 20.42 -7.63 9.57
C ASP A 148 20.49 -8.40 10.91
N ARG A 149 21.35 -9.38 10.99
CA ARG A 149 21.59 -10.11 12.25
C ARG A 149 22.77 -9.49 13.00
N PRO A 150 22.66 -9.30 14.34
CA PRO A 150 23.81 -9.00 15.16
C PRO A 150 24.87 -10.09 14.98
N GLU A 151 26.14 -9.71 14.93
CA GLU A 151 27.22 -10.71 14.96
C GLU A 151 27.18 -11.47 16.27
N ALA A 152 27.38 -12.79 16.20
CA ALA A 152 27.51 -13.61 17.38
C ALA A 152 28.64 -13.05 18.25
N ARG A 153 28.36 -12.83 19.54
CA ARG A 153 29.37 -12.38 20.49
C ARG A 153 30.49 -13.42 20.54
N PRO A 154 31.77 -13.03 20.44
CA PRO A 154 32.84 -13.95 20.68
C PRO A 154 32.68 -14.55 22.09
N PRO A 155 32.99 -15.83 22.28
CA PRO A 155 32.96 -16.46 23.60
C PRO A 155 33.88 -15.67 24.54
N ALA A 156 33.42 -15.51 25.78
CA ALA A 156 34.17 -14.82 26.85
C ALA A 156 35.39 -15.64 27.27
#